data_2b8550c811b028b0c87ddb2f8a33a2f4
#
_entry.id   2b8550c811b028b0c87ddb2f8a33a2f4
#
_cell.length_a   1.000
_cell.length_b   1.000
_cell.length_c   1.000
_cell.angle_alpha   90.00
_cell.angle_beta   90.00
_cell.angle_gamma   90.00
#
_symmetry.space_group_name_H-M   'P 1'
#
loop_
_entity.id
_entity.type
_entity.pdbx_description
1 polymer ?
#
loop_
_entity_poly.entity_id
_entity_poly.type
_entity_poly.pdbx_seq_one_letter_code
_entity_poly.pdbx_strand_id
1 'polypeptide(L)'
;MTAALIVLAALLAVVLLALGLFLFACRRSPVPDFTKPAVIAQWGREDQTEEILAGAALMRDAEDVFLPSYDGLRLHGQLLQQPGAKGTILLFHGYRSSWIIDFSIVLPYYYSLGYNLLAVDERAHGQSEGVYITFGIHERRDAATWAQYAAMHFGPDHPLFLGGLSMGATTVLLASALELPPSVRGVIADCGFSSPEAIMRSVLRAHVKWLPAGPLLGLMDVCTRVFAGFSIKEASTLDAVSKTKRPILFIHGTADTFVPCAMSQAAYDVCASEKQLILVDGARHGYSYLVDRPRVQAALAAFLEKYTSQEAIQ
;
A
#
# COMPACT_ATOMS: atom_id res chain seq x y z
N MET A 1 32.48 -34.83 18.56
CA MET A 1 32.11 -33.64 19.36
C MET A 1 32.25 -32.34 18.55
N THR A 2 33.39 -32.05 17.94
CA THR A 2 33.63 -30.83 17.13
C THR A 2 32.71 -30.67 15.93
N ALA A 3 32.43 -31.71 15.14
CA ALA A 3 31.53 -31.62 13.98
C ALA A 3 30.09 -31.29 14.37
N ALA A 4 29.57 -31.91 15.43
CA ALA A 4 28.21 -31.59 15.93
C ALA A 4 28.08 -30.16 16.43
N LEU A 5 29.12 -29.63 17.09
CA LEU A 5 29.14 -28.22 17.54
C LEU A 5 29.19 -27.24 16.36
N ILE A 6 29.94 -27.57 15.29
CA ILE A 6 29.98 -26.74 14.07
C ILE A 6 28.61 -26.70 13.39
N VAL A 7 27.95 -27.86 13.25
CA VAL A 7 26.59 -27.94 12.66
C VAL A 7 25.60 -27.14 13.49
N LEU A 8 25.64 -27.29 14.83
CA LEU A 8 24.75 -26.53 15.72
C LEU A 8 24.99 -25.03 15.62
N ALA A 9 26.23 -24.58 15.58
CA ALA A 9 26.57 -23.17 15.40
C ALA A 9 26.08 -22.63 14.04
N ALA A 10 26.23 -23.39 12.97
CA ALA A 10 25.73 -23.01 11.65
C ALA A 10 24.19 -22.90 11.63
N LEU A 11 23.48 -23.86 12.22
CA LEU A 11 22.03 -23.79 12.35
C LEU A 11 21.58 -22.58 13.16
N LEU A 12 22.23 -22.31 14.28
CA LEU A 12 21.96 -21.12 15.11
C LEU A 12 22.18 -19.83 14.30
N ALA A 13 23.26 -19.73 13.53
CA ALA A 13 23.55 -18.57 12.70
C ALA A 13 22.45 -18.33 11.66
N VAL A 14 21.92 -19.40 11.03
CA VAL A 14 20.81 -19.28 10.05
C VAL A 14 19.52 -18.81 10.74
N VAL A 15 19.22 -19.33 11.94
CA VAL A 15 18.04 -18.89 12.71
C VAL A 15 18.16 -17.43 13.12
N LEU A 16 19.35 -17.01 13.61
CA LEU A 16 19.60 -15.61 13.97
C LEU A 16 19.53 -14.68 12.76
N LEU A 17 19.99 -15.12 11.59
CA LEU A 17 19.86 -14.37 10.34
C LEU A 17 18.38 -14.21 9.96
N ALA A 18 17.57 -15.27 10.02
CA ALA A 18 16.14 -15.21 9.73
C ALA A 18 15.39 -14.29 10.70
N LEU A 19 15.71 -14.35 11.98
CA LEU A 19 15.17 -13.46 13.00
C LEU A 19 15.59 -11.99 12.74
N GLY A 20 16.86 -11.77 12.41
CA GLY A 20 17.36 -10.44 12.05
C GLY A 20 16.64 -9.86 10.83
N LEU A 21 16.42 -10.66 9.79
CA LEU A 21 15.67 -10.26 8.60
C LEU A 21 14.19 -9.98 8.92
N PHE A 22 13.57 -10.82 9.76
CA PHE A 22 12.21 -10.59 10.22
C PHE A 22 12.10 -9.25 10.97
N LEU A 23 12.96 -9.00 11.95
CA LEU A 23 12.97 -7.76 12.70
C LEU A 23 13.28 -6.56 11.79
N PHE A 24 14.24 -6.71 10.89
CA PHE A 24 14.57 -5.67 9.91
C PHE A 24 13.38 -5.36 8.99
N ALA A 25 12.69 -6.37 8.45
CA ALA A 25 11.61 -6.15 7.49
C ALA A 25 10.28 -5.79 8.15
N CYS A 26 9.93 -6.44 9.26
CA CYS A 26 8.58 -6.36 9.81
C CYS A 26 8.44 -5.39 10.98
N ARG A 27 9.50 -5.12 11.74
CA ARG A 27 9.37 -4.26 12.92
C ARG A 27 9.11 -2.81 12.53
N ARG A 28 8.17 -2.17 13.24
CA ARG A 28 7.94 -0.72 13.16
C ARG A 28 9.25 0.04 13.23
N SER A 29 9.41 1.02 12.37
CA SER A 29 10.49 2.01 12.41
C SER A 29 9.90 3.41 12.46
N PRO A 30 10.62 4.39 13.02
CA PRO A 30 10.20 5.79 12.92
C PRO A 30 9.99 6.17 11.46
N VAL A 31 8.87 6.81 11.17
CA VAL A 31 8.62 7.40 9.86
C VAL A 31 9.41 8.72 9.80
N PRO A 32 10.19 8.96 8.74
CA PRO A 32 10.91 10.22 8.58
C PRO A 32 9.95 11.41 8.52
N ASP A 33 10.38 12.56 9.02
CA ASP A 33 9.61 13.79 8.97
C ASP A 33 9.68 14.43 7.57
N PHE A 34 8.79 14.03 6.69
CA PHE A 34 8.70 14.51 5.30
C PHE A 34 8.17 15.96 5.17
N THR A 35 7.94 16.66 6.26
CA THR A 35 7.73 18.11 6.22
C THR A 35 9.06 18.89 6.07
N LYS A 36 10.20 18.20 6.22
CA LYS A 36 11.53 18.77 6.13
C LYS A 36 12.15 18.54 4.75
N PRO A 37 12.56 19.61 4.02
CA PRO A 37 13.20 19.50 2.71
C PRO A 37 14.41 18.54 2.68
N ALA A 38 15.26 18.60 3.71
CA ALA A 38 16.45 17.75 3.81
C ALA A 38 16.09 16.26 3.89
N VAL A 39 14.97 15.91 4.52
CA VAL A 39 14.48 14.53 4.60
C VAL A 39 13.94 14.08 3.24
N ILE A 40 13.17 14.93 2.56
CA ILE A 40 12.68 14.66 1.20
C ILE A 40 13.84 14.41 0.24
N ALA A 41 14.90 15.24 0.31
CA ALA A 41 16.11 15.08 -0.52
C ALA A 41 16.83 13.75 -0.25
N GLN A 42 16.95 13.31 1.02
CA GLN A 42 17.52 12.00 1.37
C GLN A 42 16.75 10.82 0.75
N TRP A 43 15.48 11.00 0.43
CA TRP A 43 14.63 10.02 -0.26
C TRP A 43 14.71 10.12 -1.79
N GLY A 44 15.65 10.93 -2.31
CA GLY A 44 15.86 11.12 -3.75
C GLY A 44 14.72 11.87 -4.43
N ARG A 45 13.99 12.70 -3.67
CA ARG A 45 12.87 13.52 -4.14
C ARG A 45 13.17 15.02 -4.08
N GLU A 46 14.45 15.40 -4.14
CA GLU A 46 14.87 16.81 -4.04
C GLU A 46 14.17 17.70 -5.06
N ASP A 47 14.11 17.27 -6.32
CA ASP A 47 13.47 18.00 -7.41
C ASP A 47 11.95 18.18 -7.24
N GLN A 48 11.32 17.37 -6.38
CA GLN A 48 9.89 17.42 -6.09
C GLN A 48 9.57 18.08 -4.75
N THR A 49 10.56 18.59 -4.03
CA THR A 49 10.40 19.11 -2.66
C THR A 49 9.32 20.17 -2.56
N GLU A 50 9.33 21.18 -3.45
CA GLU A 50 8.33 22.27 -3.43
C GLU A 50 6.91 21.73 -3.68
N GLU A 51 6.75 20.82 -4.63
CA GLU A 51 5.45 20.25 -4.98
C GLU A 51 4.92 19.32 -3.87
N ILE A 52 5.80 18.55 -3.23
CA ILE A 52 5.44 17.72 -2.07
C ILE A 52 4.96 18.59 -0.91
N LEU A 53 5.70 19.65 -0.58
CA LEU A 53 5.33 20.57 0.51
C LEU A 53 4.06 21.35 0.21
N ALA A 54 3.85 21.77 -1.04
CA ALA A 54 2.63 22.43 -1.47
C ALA A 54 1.41 21.50 -1.37
N GLY A 55 1.54 20.24 -1.81
CA GLY A 55 0.49 19.23 -1.68
C GLY A 55 0.22 18.84 -0.23
N ALA A 56 1.27 18.71 0.60
CA ALA A 56 1.10 18.48 2.03
C ALA A 56 0.39 19.64 2.74
N ALA A 57 0.60 20.88 2.28
CA ALA A 57 -0.08 22.04 2.83
C ALA A 57 -1.60 22.03 2.57
N LEU A 58 -2.08 21.32 1.55
CA LEU A 58 -3.52 21.09 1.30
C LEU A 58 -4.18 20.37 2.48
N MET A 59 -3.49 19.45 3.13
CA MET A 59 -4.01 18.67 4.25
C MET A 59 -3.87 19.37 5.61
N ARG A 60 -3.45 20.65 5.65
CA ARG A 60 -3.23 21.37 6.91
C ARG A 60 -4.49 21.50 7.77
N ASP A 61 -5.63 21.65 7.12
CA ASP A 61 -6.93 21.81 7.78
C ASP A 61 -7.70 20.46 7.85
N ALA A 62 -7.03 19.35 7.55
CA ALA A 62 -7.62 18.00 7.69
C ALA A 62 -7.83 17.64 9.15
N GLU A 63 -8.93 16.96 9.43
CA GLU A 63 -9.26 16.47 10.77
C GLU A 63 -8.54 15.14 11.04
N ASP A 64 -7.91 15.01 12.21
CA ASP A 64 -7.38 13.74 12.66
C ASP A 64 -8.54 12.80 13.04
N VAL A 65 -8.54 11.62 12.45
CA VAL A 65 -9.52 10.56 12.70
C VAL A 65 -8.82 9.38 13.35
N PHE A 66 -9.37 8.92 14.47
CA PHE A 66 -8.90 7.73 15.15
C PHE A 66 -10.02 6.69 15.23
N LEU A 67 -9.70 5.44 14.93
CA LEU A 67 -10.66 4.34 15.04
C LEU A 67 -9.97 3.04 15.47
N PRO A 68 -10.69 2.12 16.10
CA PRO A 68 -10.15 0.81 16.45
C PRO A 68 -10.05 -0.07 15.20
N SER A 69 -8.91 -0.77 15.04
CA SER A 69 -8.77 -1.86 14.08
C SER A 69 -9.59 -3.08 14.54
N TYR A 70 -9.72 -4.08 13.64
CA TYR A 70 -10.39 -5.33 13.95
C TYR A 70 -9.75 -6.13 15.12
N ASP A 71 -8.47 -5.88 15.43
CA ASP A 71 -7.69 -6.51 16.50
C ASP A 71 -7.34 -5.55 17.65
N GLY A 72 -7.99 -4.39 17.71
CA GLY A 72 -7.96 -3.46 18.85
C GLY A 72 -6.83 -2.43 18.83
N LEU A 73 -6.05 -2.30 17.74
CA LEU A 73 -5.10 -1.21 17.58
C LEU A 73 -5.85 0.10 17.32
N ARG A 74 -5.34 1.20 17.83
CA ARG A 74 -5.81 2.53 17.45
C ARG A 74 -5.17 2.93 16.13
N LEU A 75 -5.98 3.02 15.08
CA LEU A 75 -5.59 3.51 13.77
C LEU A 75 -5.81 5.01 13.66
N HIS A 76 -4.97 5.67 12.86
CA HIS A 76 -5.02 7.10 12.60
C HIS A 76 -5.14 7.38 11.09
N GLY A 77 -5.83 8.44 10.74
CA GLY A 77 -5.89 9.01 9.40
C GLY A 77 -6.27 10.48 9.46
N GLN A 78 -6.03 11.19 8.39
CA GLN A 78 -6.38 12.60 8.24
C GLN A 78 -7.43 12.77 7.14
N LEU A 79 -8.55 13.38 7.49
CA LEU A 79 -9.71 13.58 6.61
C LEU A 79 -9.81 15.04 6.20
N LEU A 80 -9.63 15.33 4.93
CA LEU A 80 -9.92 16.61 4.31
C LEU A 80 -11.23 16.53 3.53
N GLN A 81 -12.22 17.28 3.96
CA GLN A 81 -13.52 17.37 3.31
C GLN A 81 -13.66 18.63 2.46
N GLN A 82 -14.53 18.57 1.45
CA GLN A 82 -14.94 19.74 0.68
C GLN A 82 -16.44 19.77 0.46
N PRO A 83 -17.06 20.96 0.36
CA PRO A 83 -18.50 21.07 0.12
C PRO A 83 -18.91 20.44 -1.21
N GLY A 84 -19.97 19.63 -1.18
CA GLY A 84 -20.51 19.00 -2.39
C GLY A 84 -19.60 17.94 -3.01
N ALA A 85 -18.77 17.30 -2.21
CA ALA A 85 -17.86 16.26 -2.68
C ALA A 85 -18.58 15.12 -3.40
N LYS A 86 -18.05 14.69 -4.54
CA LYS A 86 -18.58 13.59 -5.38
C LYS A 86 -18.35 12.21 -4.78
N GLY A 87 -17.43 12.11 -3.82
CA GLY A 87 -17.01 10.88 -3.17
C GLY A 87 -15.79 11.10 -2.28
N THR A 88 -15.25 10.03 -1.72
CA THR A 88 -14.05 10.07 -0.88
C THR A 88 -13.01 9.05 -1.38
N ILE A 89 -11.74 9.48 -1.46
CA ILE A 89 -10.63 8.61 -1.78
C ILE A 89 -9.85 8.32 -0.49
N LEU A 90 -9.78 7.05 -0.11
CA LEU A 90 -9.00 6.55 1.02
C LEU A 90 -7.62 6.16 0.50
N LEU A 91 -6.55 6.73 1.07
CA LEU A 91 -5.19 6.64 0.56
C LEU A 91 -4.29 5.87 1.52
N PHE A 92 -3.70 4.77 1.03
CA PHE A 92 -2.85 3.84 1.76
C PHE A 92 -1.41 3.94 1.24
N HIS A 93 -0.50 4.39 2.09
CA HIS A 93 0.89 4.66 1.71
C HIS A 93 1.76 3.39 1.63
N GLY A 94 2.97 3.54 1.11
CA GLY A 94 3.94 2.46 0.97
C GLY A 94 4.65 2.06 2.28
N TYR A 95 5.46 1.02 2.17
CA TYR A 95 6.27 0.48 3.26
C TYR A 95 7.23 1.52 3.84
N ARG A 96 7.16 1.74 5.17
CA ARG A 96 7.97 2.71 5.93
C ARG A 96 7.90 4.14 5.38
N SER A 97 6.80 4.46 4.73
CA SER A 97 6.52 5.73 4.12
C SER A 97 5.44 6.50 4.89
N SER A 98 4.89 7.53 4.30
CA SER A 98 3.72 8.25 4.74
C SER A 98 2.97 8.82 3.54
N TRP A 99 1.73 9.26 3.76
CA TRP A 99 0.95 9.91 2.72
C TRP A 99 1.66 11.19 2.18
N ILE A 100 2.49 11.86 3.00
CA ILE A 100 3.19 13.08 2.59
C ILE A 100 4.11 12.81 1.39
N ILE A 101 4.98 11.82 1.46
CA ILE A 101 5.92 11.55 0.38
C ILE A 101 5.26 10.80 -0.78
N ASP A 102 4.24 9.99 -0.50
CA ASP A 102 3.63 9.12 -1.51
C ASP A 102 2.51 9.80 -2.30
N PHE A 103 1.73 10.68 -1.67
CA PHE A 103 0.52 11.23 -2.28
C PHE A 103 0.49 12.75 -2.43
N SER A 104 1.32 13.53 -1.73
CA SER A 104 1.20 15.00 -1.74
C SER A 104 1.15 15.60 -3.14
N ILE A 105 1.86 15.03 -4.11
CA ILE A 105 1.88 15.54 -5.49
C ILE A 105 0.54 15.27 -6.22
N VAL A 106 -0.15 14.18 -5.91
CA VAL A 106 -1.44 13.85 -6.54
C VAL A 106 -2.65 14.37 -5.78
N LEU A 107 -2.53 14.67 -4.47
CA LEU A 107 -3.65 15.16 -3.64
C LEU A 107 -4.36 16.38 -4.23
N PRO A 108 -3.66 17.46 -4.72
CA PRO A 108 -4.33 18.60 -5.33
C PRO A 108 -5.17 18.22 -6.54
N TYR A 109 -4.73 17.22 -7.32
CA TYR A 109 -5.49 16.73 -8.46
C TYR A 109 -6.78 16.03 -8.03
N TYR A 110 -6.73 15.10 -7.09
CA TYR A 110 -7.93 14.43 -6.56
C TYR A 110 -8.92 15.44 -5.94
N TYR A 111 -8.40 16.40 -5.20
CA TYR A 111 -9.21 17.48 -4.60
C TYR A 111 -9.88 18.33 -5.67
N SER A 112 -9.16 18.71 -6.74
CA SER A 112 -9.70 19.48 -7.86
C SER A 112 -10.78 18.74 -8.66
N LEU A 113 -10.77 17.38 -8.65
CA LEU A 113 -11.83 16.56 -9.23
C LEU A 113 -13.11 16.51 -8.37
N GLY A 114 -13.08 17.08 -7.17
CA GLY A 114 -14.23 17.15 -6.26
C GLY A 114 -14.34 15.99 -5.27
N TYR A 115 -13.24 15.35 -4.88
CA TYR A 115 -13.23 14.26 -3.90
C TYR A 115 -12.70 14.70 -2.55
N ASN A 116 -13.32 14.22 -1.46
CA ASN A 116 -12.70 14.23 -0.15
C ASN A 116 -11.48 13.32 -0.13
N LEU A 117 -10.53 13.62 0.75
CA LEU A 117 -9.29 12.86 0.89
C LEU A 117 -9.19 12.31 2.32
N LEU A 118 -9.05 11.00 2.45
CA LEU A 118 -8.77 10.35 3.73
C LEU A 118 -7.41 9.66 3.64
N ALA A 119 -6.38 10.34 4.11
CA ALA A 119 -5.01 9.84 4.13
C ALA A 119 -4.78 9.03 5.41
N VAL A 120 -4.53 7.73 5.27
CA VAL A 120 -4.42 6.78 6.38
C VAL A 120 -2.96 6.55 6.74
N ASP A 121 -2.65 6.56 8.03
CA ASP A 121 -1.43 5.93 8.54
C ASP A 121 -1.69 4.42 8.65
N GLU A 122 -1.04 3.60 7.83
CA GLU A 122 -1.16 2.14 7.96
C GLU A 122 -0.64 1.66 9.33
N ARG A 123 -1.13 0.51 9.83
CA ARG A 123 -0.64 -0.05 11.11
C ARG A 123 0.88 -0.06 11.17
N ALA A 124 1.45 0.14 12.36
CA ALA A 124 2.88 0.27 12.60
C ALA A 124 3.57 1.46 11.88
N HIS A 125 2.81 2.46 11.40
CA HIS A 125 3.32 3.71 10.83
C HIS A 125 2.66 4.93 11.49
N GLY A 126 3.28 6.09 11.33
CA GLY A 126 2.74 7.38 11.75
C GLY A 126 2.20 7.37 13.18
N GLN A 127 0.95 7.82 13.35
CA GLN A 127 0.23 7.82 14.63
C GLN A 127 -0.63 6.55 14.85
N SER A 128 -0.71 5.64 13.86
CA SER A 128 -1.34 4.34 14.03
C SER A 128 -0.49 3.45 14.94
N GLU A 129 -1.17 2.69 15.81
CA GLU A 129 -0.50 1.71 16.66
C GLU A 129 -0.04 0.48 15.85
N GLY A 130 0.65 -0.42 16.52
CA GLY A 130 1.19 -1.65 15.96
C GLY A 130 2.69 -1.75 16.11
N VAL A 131 3.18 -2.98 16.20
CA VAL A 131 4.61 -3.31 16.37
C VAL A 131 5.20 -3.82 15.05
N TYR A 132 4.38 -4.48 14.24
CA TYR A 132 4.84 -5.15 13.04
C TYR A 132 4.07 -4.68 11.80
N ILE A 133 4.82 -4.49 10.71
CA ILE A 133 4.34 -4.27 9.35
C ILE A 133 4.10 -5.65 8.74
N THR A 134 2.92 -5.90 8.18
CA THR A 134 2.53 -7.24 7.71
C THR A 134 2.35 -7.33 6.19
N PHE A 135 2.83 -6.33 5.46
CA PHE A 135 2.89 -6.30 4.00
C PHE A 135 1.52 -6.52 3.31
N GLY A 136 0.48 -5.93 3.86
CA GLY A 136 -0.88 -6.03 3.35
C GLY A 136 -1.74 -7.12 4.02
N ILE A 137 -1.17 -8.03 4.83
CA ILE A 137 -1.93 -9.14 5.41
C ILE A 137 -2.94 -8.66 6.47
N HIS A 138 -2.49 -7.94 7.47
CA HIS A 138 -3.40 -7.33 8.44
C HIS A 138 -3.91 -5.98 7.95
N GLU A 139 -3.09 -5.23 7.23
CA GLU A 139 -3.43 -3.92 6.63
C GLU A 139 -4.70 -4.00 5.75
N ARG A 140 -4.92 -5.11 5.01
CA ARG A 140 -6.16 -5.30 4.23
C ARG A 140 -7.45 -5.25 5.07
N ARG A 141 -7.38 -5.74 6.33
CA ARG A 141 -8.52 -5.68 7.26
C ARG A 141 -8.71 -4.28 7.82
N ASP A 142 -7.61 -3.56 8.06
CA ASP A 142 -7.69 -2.16 8.43
C ASP A 142 -8.29 -1.32 7.31
N ALA A 143 -7.92 -1.61 6.04
CA ALA A 143 -8.52 -0.95 4.88
C ALA A 143 -10.04 -1.19 4.80
N ALA A 144 -10.51 -2.41 5.12
CA ALA A 144 -11.94 -2.69 5.23
C ALA A 144 -12.59 -1.92 6.40
N THR A 145 -11.90 -1.81 7.55
CA THR A 145 -12.38 -1.02 8.71
C THR A 145 -12.48 0.47 8.35
N TRP A 146 -11.49 1.03 7.66
CA TRP A 146 -11.54 2.41 7.15
C TRP A 146 -12.67 2.63 6.15
N ALA A 147 -12.90 1.67 5.25
CA ALA A 147 -14.02 1.73 4.31
C ALA A 147 -15.38 1.70 5.02
N GLN A 148 -15.53 0.88 6.06
CA GLN A 148 -16.74 0.85 6.89
C GLN A 148 -16.95 2.17 7.64
N TYR A 149 -15.90 2.73 8.23
CA TYR A 149 -15.94 4.05 8.85
C TYR A 149 -16.44 5.12 7.86
N ALA A 150 -15.81 5.18 6.68
CA ALA A 150 -16.17 6.17 5.67
C ALA A 150 -17.62 6.00 5.18
N ALA A 151 -18.08 4.76 4.99
CA ALA A 151 -19.47 4.48 4.60
C ALA A 151 -20.48 4.90 5.69
N MET A 152 -20.14 4.73 6.97
CA MET A 152 -21.00 5.22 8.08
C MET A 152 -20.96 6.74 8.21
N HIS A 153 -19.79 7.35 8.01
CA HIS A 153 -19.60 8.79 8.15
C HIS A 153 -20.29 9.60 7.04
N PHE A 154 -20.18 9.15 5.80
CA PHE A 154 -20.71 9.86 4.63
C PHE A 154 -22.07 9.34 4.15
N GLY A 155 -22.48 8.16 4.60
CA GLY A 155 -23.69 7.49 4.16
C GLY A 155 -23.47 6.42 3.09
N PRO A 156 -24.46 5.52 2.92
CA PRO A 156 -24.32 4.32 2.07
C PRO A 156 -24.21 4.61 0.58
N ASP A 157 -24.72 5.75 0.12
CA ASP A 157 -24.72 6.12 -1.30
C ASP A 157 -23.49 6.94 -1.69
N HIS A 158 -22.68 7.41 -0.72
CA HIS A 158 -21.50 8.22 -0.98
C HIS A 158 -20.36 7.36 -1.56
N PRO A 159 -19.91 7.63 -2.81
CA PRO A 159 -18.90 6.83 -3.47
C PRO A 159 -17.56 6.84 -2.73
N LEU A 160 -17.00 5.66 -2.50
CA LEU A 160 -15.69 5.47 -1.88
C LEU A 160 -14.74 4.80 -2.86
N PHE A 161 -13.49 5.24 -2.88
CA PHE A 161 -12.42 4.64 -3.65
C PHE A 161 -11.24 4.31 -2.73
N LEU A 162 -10.65 3.13 -2.91
CA LEU A 162 -9.44 2.75 -2.18
C LEU A 162 -8.25 2.97 -3.09
N GLY A 163 -7.39 3.92 -2.74
CA GLY A 163 -6.16 4.23 -3.47
C GLY A 163 -4.94 3.79 -2.67
N GLY A 164 -3.97 3.12 -3.30
CA GLY A 164 -2.77 2.69 -2.64
C GLY A 164 -1.53 2.78 -3.52
N LEU A 165 -0.37 2.97 -2.87
CA LEU A 165 0.94 2.98 -3.50
C LEU A 165 1.82 1.88 -2.90
N SER A 166 2.47 1.05 -3.73
CA SER A 166 3.42 0.01 -3.29
C SER A 166 2.78 -0.98 -2.29
N MET A 167 3.19 -0.98 -1.02
CA MET A 167 2.55 -1.79 0.02
C MET A 167 1.07 -1.41 0.18
N GLY A 168 0.74 -0.12 0.16
CA GLY A 168 -0.65 0.34 0.20
C GLY A 168 -1.46 -0.14 -1.01
N ALA A 169 -0.86 -0.20 -2.20
CA ALA A 169 -1.51 -0.80 -3.38
C ALA A 169 -1.80 -2.29 -3.15
N THR A 170 -0.86 -3.02 -2.56
CA THR A 170 -1.07 -4.43 -2.18
C THR A 170 -2.16 -4.55 -1.12
N THR A 171 -2.17 -3.65 -0.12
CA THR A 171 -3.21 -3.57 0.91
C THR A 171 -4.61 -3.45 0.29
N VAL A 172 -4.82 -2.49 -0.61
CA VAL A 172 -6.14 -2.27 -1.23
C VAL A 172 -6.53 -3.37 -2.22
N LEU A 173 -5.56 -3.96 -2.94
CA LEU A 173 -5.81 -5.13 -3.79
C LEU A 173 -6.26 -6.34 -2.96
N LEU A 174 -5.60 -6.63 -1.85
CA LEU A 174 -5.99 -7.71 -0.95
C LEU A 174 -7.34 -7.42 -0.27
N ALA A 175 -7.61 -6.17 0.10
CA ALA A 175 -8.86 -5.74 0.68
C ALA A 175 -10.04 -5.89 -0.30
N SER A 176 -9.81 -5.76 -1.61
CA SER A 176 -10.85 -5.84 -2.63
C SER A 176 -11.60 -7.18 -2.66
N ALA A 177 -11.01 -8.24 -2.11
CA ALA A 177 -11.62 -9.56 -2.00
C ALA A 177 -12.32 -9.79 -0.64
N LEU A 178 -12.25 -8.83 0.27
CA LEU A 178 -12.97 -8.87 1.53
C LEU A 178 -14.40 -8.32 1.36
N GLU A 179 -15.21 -8.52 2.38
CA GLU A 179 -16.52 -7.90 2.46
C GLU A 179 -16.36 -6.39 2.71
N LEU A 180 -16.56 -5.60 1.67
CA LEU A 180 -16.49 -4.14 1.69
C LEU A 180 -17.89 -3.53 1.54
N PRO A 181 -18.13 -2.34 2.13
CA PRO A 181 -19.37 -1.61 1.91
C PRO A 181 -19.71 -1.45 0.41
N PRO A 182 -20.99 -1.53 0.02
CA PRO A 182 -21.41 -1.32 -1.37
C PRO A 182 -21.00 0.03 -1.95
N SER A 183 -20.80 1.04 -1.09
CA SER A 183 -20.28 2.37 -1.48
C SER A 183 -18.84 2.36 -1.97
N VAL A 184 -18.04 1.32 -1.70
CA VAL A 184 -16.71 1.17 -2.32
C VAL A 184 -16.89 0.85 -3.81
N ARG A 185 -16.61 1.83 -4.67
CA ARG A 185 -16.89 1.78 -6.11
C ARG A 185 -15.72 1.31 -6.95
N GLY A 186 -14.49 1.39 -6.42
CA GLY A 186 -13.30 0.98 -7.16
C GLY A 186 -12.03 1.04 -6.34
N VAL A 187 -10.99 0.44 -6.92
CA VAL A 187 -9.64 0.36 -6.35
C VAL A 187 -8.63 0.95 -7.33
N ILE A 188 -7.72 1.78 -6.84
CA ILE A 188 -6.59 2.35 -7.60
C ILE A 188 -5.30 1.84 -6.96
N ALA A 189 -4.50 1.07 -7.71
CA ALA A 189 -3.31 0.41 -7.21
C ALA A 189 -2.08 0.77 -8.05
N ASP A 190 -1.19 1.60 -7.50
CA ASP A 190 0.07 1.96 -8.14
C ASP A 190 1.22 1.13 -7.57
N CYS A 191 1.95 0.43 -8.43
CA CYS A 191 3.14 -0.39 -8.19
C CYS A 191 3.01 -1.43 -7.04
N GLY A 192 1.83 -2.06 -6.90
CA GLY A 192 1.60 -3.13 -5.93
C GLY A 192 2.34 -4.42 -6.28
N PHE A 193 2.66 -5.23 -5.26
CA PHE A 193 3.31 -6.52 -5.43
C PHE A 193 2.34 -7.70 -5.29
N SER A 194 2.73 -8.86 -5.84
CA SER A 194 1.86 -10.04 -5.93
C SER A 194 1.64 -10.78 -4.62
N SER A 195 2.60 -10.73 -3.68
CA SER A 195 2.46 -11.26 -2.30
C SER A 195 3.61 -10.81 -1.43
N PRO A 196 3.48 -10.85 -0.07
CA PRO A 196 4.61 -10.62 0.84
C PRO A 196 5.80 -11.52 0.55
N GLU A 197 5.59 -12.81 0.31
CA GLU A 197 6.67 -13.73 -0.06
C GLU A 197 7.36 -13.33 -1.36
N ALA A 198 6.60 -12.93 -2.38
CA ALA A 198 7.14 -12.58 -3.69
C ALA A 198 8.03 -11.33 -3.63
N ILE A 199 7.60 -10.26 -2.95
CA ILE A 199 8.41 -9.06 -2.80
C ILE A 199 9.66 -9.32 -1.96
N MET A 200 9.56 -10.04 -0.84
CA MET A 200 10.71 -10.39 -0.02
C MET A 200 11.71 -11.26 -0.79
N ARG A 201 11.23 -12.18 -1.61
CA ARG A 201 12.07 -13.00 -2.51
C ARG A 201 12.76 -12.15 -3.57
N SER A 202 12.05 -11.18 -4.17
CA SER A 202 12.60 -10.24 -5.14
C SER A 202 13.74 -9.42 -4.53
N VAL A 203 13.51 -8.83 -3.37
CA VAL A 203 14.49 -8.02 -2.64
C VAL A 203 15.72 -8.85 -2.23
N LEU A 204 15.52 -10.05 -1.68
CA LEU A 204 16.63 -10.95 -1.33
C LEU A 204 17.48 -11.31 -2.54
N ARG A 205 16.86 -11.64 -3.68
CA ARG A 205 17.59 -11.98 -4.91
C ARG A 205 18.36 -10.79 -5.49
N ALA A 206 17.84 -9.57 -5.35
CA ALA A 206 18.52 -8.37 -5.81
C ALA A 206 19.79 -8.07 -5.00
N HIS A 207 19.77 -8.30 -3.68
CA HIS A 207 20.84 -7.89 -2.78
C HIS A 207 21.78 -9.03 -2.35
N VAL A 208 21.27 -10.29 -2.30
CA VAL A 208 22.03 -11.45 -1.77
C VAL A 208 21.87 -12.64 -2.72
N LYS A 209 22.45 -12.53 -3.92
CA LYS A 209 22.29 -13.49 -5.03
C LYS A 209 22.74 -14.92 -4.71
N TRP A 210 23.73 -15.07 -3.80
CA TRP A 210 24.33 -16.35 -3.42
C TRP A 210 23.53 -17.11 -2.34
N LEU A 211 22.57 -16.44 -1.66
CA LEU A 211 21.83 -17.04 -0.57
C LEU A 211 20.56 -17.75 -1.09
N PRO A 212 20.31 -19.02 -0.72
CA PRO A 212 19.09 -19.72 -1.11
C PRO A 212 17.88 -19.09 -0.42
N ALA A 213 17.09 -18.29 -1.19
CA ALA A 213 15.98 -17.53 -0.65
C ALA A 213 14.87 -18.42 -0.04
N GLY A 214 14.63 -19.63 -0.57
CA GLY A 214 13.54 -20.51 -0.12
C GLY A 214 13.63 -20.91 1.36
N PRO A 215 14.70 -21.57 1.82
CA PRO A 215 14.85 -21.93 3.22
C PRO A 215 14.83 -20.75 4.17
N LEU A 216 15.46 -19.62 3.79
CA LEU A 216 15.51 -18.42 4.61
C LEU A 216 14.14 -17.78 4.77
N LEU A 217 13.37 -17.66 3.68
CA LEU A 217 11.98 -17.16 3.75
C LEU A 217 11.07 -18.14 4.52
N GLY A 218 11.34 -19.44 4.45
CA GLY A 218 10.64 -20.42 5.28
C GLY A 218 10.85 -20.20 6.77
N LEU A 219 12.07 -19.94 7.20
CA LEU A 219 12.37 -19.60 8.60
C LEU A 219 11.82 -18.23 8.98
N MET A 220 11.89 -17.25 8.08
CA MET A 220 11.27 -15.93 8.30
C MET A 220 9.75 -16.06 8.44
N ASP A 221 9.08 -16.92 7.67
CA ASP A 221 7.65 -17.20 7.82
C ASP A 221 7.30 -17.80 9.19
N VAL A 222 8.19 -18.64 9.75
CA VAL A 222 8.04 -19.09 11.15
C VAL A 222 8.12 -17.91 12.12
N CYS A 223 9.09 -17.02 11.94
CA CYS A 223 9.21 -15.82 12.79
C CYS A 223 7.96 -14.91 12.67
N THR A 224 7.44 -14.68 11.45
CA THR A 224 6.23 -13.85 11.27
C THR A 224 5.01 -14.47 11.95
N ARG A 225 4.86 -15.79 11.89
CA ARG A 225 3.76 -16.50 12.58
C ARG A 225 3.86 -16.43 14.09
N VAL A 226 5.07 -16.62 14.63
CA VAL A 226 5.27 -16.69 16.09
C VAL A 226 5.21 -15.31 16.73
N PHE A 227 5.82 -14.29 16.12
CA PHE A 227 5.97 -12.97 16.73
C PHE A 227 4.97 -11.93 16.24
N ALA A 228 4.48 -12.05 15.01
CA ALA A 228 3.62 -11.05 14.38
C ALA A 228 2.22 -11.58 13.99
N GLY A 229 1.95 -12.87 14.22
CA GLY A 229 0.62 -13.46 14.05
C GLY A 229 0.15 -13.60 12.60
N PHE A 230 1.07 -13.55 11.59
CA PHE A 230 0.71 -13.72 10.19
C PHE A 230 1.71 -14.61 9.45
N SER A 231 1.31 -15.15 8.29
CA SER A 231 2.21 -15.83 7.36
C SER A 231 2.45 -14.98 6.11
N ILE A 232 3.70 -14.91 5.64
CA ILE A 232 4.03 -14.25 4.37
C ILE A 232 3.40 -14.95 3.15
N LYS A 233 2.84 -16.15 3.35
CA LYS A 233 2.14 -16.97 2.34
C LYS A 233 0.62 -16.94 2.49
N GLU A 234 0.08 -16.19 3.46
CA GLU A 234 -1.34 -16.23 3.81
C GLU A 234 -2.24 -15.69 2.71
N ALA A 235 -1.78 -14.69 1.95
CA ALA A 235 -2.56 -14.09 0.89
C ALA A 235 -1.68 -13.67 -0.29
N SER A 236 -2.31 -13.65 -1.46
CA SER A 236 -1.75 -13.20 -2.72
C SER A 236 -2.71 -12.21 -3.39
N THR A 237 -2.19 -11.14 -3.99
CA THR A 237 -3.01 -10.22 -4.77
C THR A 237 -3.60 -10.92 -5.99
N LEU A 238 -2.90 -11.91 -6.57
CA LEU A 238 -3.42 -12.69 -7.70
C LEU A 238 -4.69 -13.45 -7.30
N ASP A 239 -4.69 -14.10 -6.13
CA ASP A 239 -5.86 -14.80 -5.61
C ASP A 239 -6.98 -13.83 -5.21
N ALA A 240 -6.64 -12.69 -4.61
CA ALA A 240 -7.62 -11.68 -4.23
C ALA A 240 -8.33 -11.06 -5.45
N VAL A 241 -7.56 -10.60 -6.45
CA VAL A 241 -8.16 -9.95 -7.63
C VAL A 241 -8.89 -10.91 -8.54
N SER A 242 -8.58 -12.22 -8.49
CA SER A 242 -9.35 -13.25 -9.22
C SER A 242 -10.76 -13.47 -8.64
N LYS A 243 -11.04 -12.96 -7.45
CA LYS A 243 -12.33 -13.10 -6.74
C LYS A 243 -13.05 -11.77 -6.54
N THR A 244 -12.36 -10.65 -6.76
CA THR A 244 -12.95 -9.33 -6.53
C THR A 244 -14.07 -9.02 -7.50
N LYS A 245 -15.08 -8.30 -7.01
CA LYS A 245 -16.13 -7.68 -7.83
C LYS A 245 -15.87 -6.19 -8.08
N ARG A 246 -14.86 -5.61 -7.40
CA ARG A 246 -14.59 -4.17 -7.47
C ARG A 246 -13.73 -3.85 -8.68
N PRO A 247 -14.12 -2.86 -9.50
CA PRO A 247 -13.28 -2.38 -10.61
C PRO A 247 -11.90 -1.95 -10.12
N ILE A 248 -10.86 -2.24 -10.90
CA ILE A 248 -9.48 -1.92 -10.51
C ILE A 248 -8.77 -1.15 -11.63
N LEU A 249 -8.17 -0.01 -11.24
CA LEU A 249 -7.17 0.69 -12.03
C LEU A 249 -5.79 0.31 -11.51
N PHE A 250 -5.03 -0.45 -12.30
CA PHE A 250 -3.63 -0.75 -12.05
C PHE A 250 -2.75 0.30 -12.73
N ILE A 251 -1.73 0.80 -12.03
CA ILE A 251 -0.72 1.72 -12.55
C ILE A 251 0.64 1.15 -12.19
N HIS A 252 1.63 1.18 -13.11
CA HIS A 252 3.00 0.72 -12.79
C HIS A 252 4.02 1.31 -13.75
N GLY A 253 5.19 1.64 -13.23
CA GLY A 253 6.34 2.05 -14.04
C GLY A 253 7.10 0.88 -14.65
N THR A 254 7.45 0.93 -15.94
CA THR A 254 8.15 -0.17 -16.61
C THR A 254 9.60 -0.33 -16.16
N ALA A 255 10.23 0.74 -15.61
CA ALA A 255 11.59 0.71 -15.07
C ALA A 255 11.66 0.51 -13.56
N ASP A 256 10.57 0.01 -12.94
CA ASP A 256 10.55 -0.32 -11.52
C ASP A 256 11.42 -1.55 -11.25
N THR A 257 12.55 -1.32 -10.58
CA THR A 257 13.51 -2.37 -10.18
C THR A 257 13.28 -2.88 -8.76
N PHE A 258 12.43 -2.22 -7.97
CA PHE A 258 12.09 -2.63 -6.61
C PHE A 258 10.92 -3.59 -6.58
N VAL A 259 9.79 -3.20 -7.18
CA VAL A 259 8.65 -4.07 -7.45
C VAL A 259 8.56 -4.29 -8.96
N PRO A 260 8.93 -5.45 -9.48
CA PRO A 260 8.87 -5.71 -10.92
C PRO A 260 7.45 -5.49 -11.48
N CYS A 261 7.32 -4.70 -12.56
CA CYS A 261 6.01 -4.38 -13.16
C CYS A 261 5.23 -5.62 -13.63
N ALA A 262 5.94 -6.73 -13.88
CA ALA A 262 5.34 -8.03 -14.15
C ALA A 262 4.41 -8.51 -13.02
N MET A 263 4.57 -8.02 -11.77
CA MET A 263 3.68 -8.38 -10.67
C MET A 263 2.29 -7.74 -10.83
N SER A 264 2.22 -6.48 -11.24
CA SER A 264 0.94 -5.83 -11.56
C SER A 264 0.33 -6.37 -12.84
N GLN A 265 1.15 -6.69 -13.86
CA GLN A 265 0.66 -7.34 -15.08
C GLN A 265 0.00 -8.69 -14.77
N ALA A 266 0.64 -9.52 -13.96
CA ALA A 266 0.09 -10.81 -13.55
C ALA A 266 -1.23 -10.65 -12.76
N ALA A 267 -1.31 -9.64 -11.88
CA ALA A 267 -2.55 -9.35 -11.16
C ALA A 267 -3.66 -8.88 -12.11
N TYR A 268 -3.32 -8.00 -13.06
CA TYR A 268 -4.24 -7.56 -14.09
C TYR A 268 -4.77 -8.74 -14.91
N ASP A 269 -3.90 -9.64 -15.37
CA ASP A 269 -4.28 -10.75 -16.25
C ASP A 269 -5.34 -11.66 -15.61
N VAL A 270 -5.22 -11.94 -14.31
CA VAL A 270 -6.14 -12.82 -13.56
C VAL A 270 -7.32 -12.09 -12.90
N CYS A 271 -7.34 -10.77 -12.92
CA CYS A 271 -8.41 -9.99 -12.27
C CYS A 271 -9.78 -10.29 -12.91
N ALA A 272 -10.75 -10.64 -12.05
CA ALA A 272 -12.09 -11.06 -12.48
C ALA A 272 -13.05 -9.90 -12.76
N SER A 273 -12.82 -8.74 -12.18
CA SER A 273 -13.66 -7.55 -12.35
C SER A 273 -13.26 -6.71 -13.55
N GLU A 274 -14.03 -5.66 -13.83
CA GLU A 274 -13.61 -4.60 -14.76
C GLU A 274 -12.25 -4.04 -14.34
N LYS A 275 -11.36 -3.88 -15.29
CA LYS A 275 -9.95 -3.56 -15.02
C LYS A 275 -9.34 -2.70 -16.11
N GLN A 276 -8.40 -1.86 -15.69
CA GLN A 276 -7.55 -1.09 -16.59
C GLN A 276 -6.11 -1.18 -16.09
N LEU A 277 -5.13 -1.22 -17.01
CA LEU A 277 -3.70 -1.20 -16.69
C LEU A 277 -3.03 -0.05 -17.43
N ILE A 278 -2.33 0.79 -16.69
CA ILE A 278 -1.48 1.86 -17.20
C ILE A 278 -0.02 1.51 -16.89
N LEU A 279 0.72 1.12 -17.91
CA LEU A 279 2.18 0.98 -17.82
C LEU A 279 2.81 2.29 -18.28
N VAL A 280 3.59 2.92 -17.40
CA VAL A 280 4.28 4.18 -17.67
C VAL A 280 5.72 3.88 -18.02
N ASP A 281 6.10 4.13 -19.28
CA ASP A 281 7.42 3.79 -19.77
C ASP A 281 8.51 4.61 -19.08
N GLY A 282 9.61 3.94 -18.69
CA GLY A 282 10.74 4.56 -18.01
C GLY A 282 10.48 4.99 -16.55
N ALA A 283 9.25 4.89 -16.04
CA ALA A 283 8.97 5.25 -14.66
C ALA A 283 9.54 4.21 -13.68
N ARG A 284 10.23 4.69 -12.63
CA ARG A 284 10.72 3.89 -11.50
C ARG A 284 9.61 3.69 -10.47
N HIS A 285 9.93 2.99 -9.38
CA HIS A 285 9.01 2.69 -8.28
C HIS A 285 8.34 3.95 -7.70
N GLY A 286 7.01 4.02 -7.77
CA GLY A 286 6.21 5.15 -7.27
C GLY A 286 6.37 6.45 -8.08
N TYR A 287 6.92 6.40 -9.31
CA TYR A 287 7.13 7.56 -10.15
C TYR A 287 6.19 7.65 -11.36
N SER A 288 5.21 6.77 -11.48
CA SER A 288 4.29 6.72 -12.62
C SER A 288 3.61 8.08 -12.86
N TYR A 289 3.06 8.68 -11.81
CA TYR A 289 2.40 10.00 -11.87
C TYR A 289 3.36 11.13 -12.27
N LEU A 290 4.63 11.06 -11.88
CA LEU A 290 5.63 12.09 -12.18
C LEU A 290 6.11 12.03 -13.62
N VAL A 291 6.29 10.82 -14.17
CA VAL A 291 6.86 10.61 -15.50
C VAL A 291 5.85 10.90 -16.61
N ASP A 292 4.61 10.47 -16.45
CA ASP A 292 3.55 10.73 -17.45
C ASP A 292 2.27 11.22 -16.77
N ARG A 293 2.38 12.40 -16.18
CA ARG A 293 1.29 13.05 -15.44
C ARG A 293 0.00 13.18 -16.26
N PRO A 294 0.02 13.66 -17.51
CA PRO A 294 -1.22 13.82 -18.28
C PRO A 294 -1.96 12.50 -18.49
N ARG A 295 -1.23 11.44 -18.81
CA ARG A 295 -1.81 10.11 -19.05
C ARG A 295 -2.37 9.50 -17.78
N VAL A 296 -1.62 9.59 -16.66
CA VAL A 296 -2.09 9.07 -15.36
C VAL A 296 -3.28 9.87 -14.87
N GLN A 297 -3.26 11.20 -14.97
CA GLN A 297 -4.39 12.07 -14.60
C GLN A 297 -5.64 11.73 -15.42
N ALA A 298 -5.51 11.58 -16.73
CA ALA A 298 -6.64 11.20 -17.59
C ALA A 298 -7.25 9.85 -17.20
N ALA A 299 -6.40 8.86 -16.88
CA ALA A 299 -6.86 7.54 -16.43
C ALA A 299 -7.57 7.61 -15.07
N LEU A 300 -7.00 8.35 -14.11
CA LEU A 300 -7.60 8.57 -12.79
C LEU A 300 -8.96 9.26 -12.91
N ALA A 301 -9.06 10.35 -13.68
CA ALA A 301 -10.30 11.08 -13.88
C ALA A 301 -11.38 10.20 -14.52
N ALA A 302 -11.04 9.51 -15.60
CA ALA A 302 -11.98 8.62 -16.30
C ALA A 302 -12.48 7.48 -15.41
N PHE A 303 -11.58 6.87 -14.62
CA PHE A 303 -11.93 5.81 -13.68
C PHE A 303 -12.86 6.33 -12.58
N LEU A 304 -12.49 7.42 -11.92
CA LEU A 304 -13.29 8.02 -10.86
C LEU A 304 -14.65 8.47 -11.36
N GLU A 305 -14.74 9.17 -12.49
CA GLU A 305 -16.00 9.63 -13.08
C GLU A 305 -16.93 8.46 -13.43
N LYS A 306 -16.40 7.44 -14.12
CA LYS A 306 -17.16 6.25 -14.50
C LYS A 306 -17.84 5.59 -13.31
N TYR A 307 -17.09 5.35 -12.22
CA TYR A 307 -17.59 4.57 -11.09
C TYR A 307 -18.25 5.41 -9.99
N THR A 308 -18.12 6.73 -10.02
CA THR A 308 -18.92 7.64 -9.18
C THR A 308 -20.39 7.65 -9.60
N SER A 309 -20.66 7.62 -10.91
CA SER A 309 -22.02 7.70 -11.46
C SER A 309 -22.74 6.34 -11.50
N GLN A 310 -22.05 5.22 -11.27
CA GLN A 310 -22.66 3.89 -11.24
C GLN A 310 -23.41 3.63 -9.93
N GLU A 311 -24.47 2.80 -9.98
CA GLU A 311 -25.12 2.30 -8.77
C GLU A 311 -24.17 1.45 -7.92
N ALA A 312 -24.51 1.32 -6.62
CA ALA A 312 -23.72 0.53 -5.69
C ALA A 312 -23.53 -0.92 -6.18
N ILE A 313 -22.31 -1.41 -6.10
CA ILE A 313 -21.99 -2.81 -6.47
C ILE A 313 -22.60 -3.73 -5.40
N GLN A 314 -23.57 -4.54 -5.81
CA GLN A 314 -24.24 -5.53 -4.95
C GLN A 314 -23.37 -6.77 -4.72
#